data_60e7a51254946b85a621af035ba1c994
#
_entry.id   60e7a51254946b85a621af035ba1c994
#
_cell.length_a   1.000
_cell.length_b   1.000
_cell.length_c   1.000
_cell.angle_alpha   90.00
_cell.angle_beta   90.00
_cell.angle_gamma   90.00
#
_symmetry.space_group_name_H-M   'P 1'
#
loop_
_entity.id
_entity.type
_entity.pdbx_description
1 polymer ?
#
loop_
_entity_poly.entity_id
_entity_poly.type
_entity_poly.pdbx_seq_one_letter_code
_entity_poly.pdbx_strand_id
1 'polypeptide(L)'
;MADPTADDVRGFIAAGLDCQHLEVQGDGRHFFATIVSPQFEGLSRVARHQQVYKALGDRMREQIHALSMKTLTPAEWGAGAAAAPATHHSHH
;
A
#
# COMPACT_ATOMS: atom_id res chain seq x y z
N MET A 1 19.24 16.78 -2.98
CA MET A 1 17.94 16.54 -2.36
C MET A 1 17.94 15.16 -1.72
N ALA A 2 17.29 15.08 -0.59
CA ALA A 2 17.22 13.81 0.12
C ALA A 2 16.23 12.89 -0.54
N ASP A 3 16.49 11.60 -0.46
CA ASP A 3 15.53 10.60 -0.90
C ASP A 3 14.32 10.62 0.03
N PRO A 4 13.15 10.20 -0.47
CA PRO A 4 11.96 10.17 0.39
C PRO A 4 12.14 9.20 1.55
N THR A 5 11.56 9.55 2.67
CA THR A 5 11.51 8.68 3.84
C THR A 5 10.20 7.89 3.82
N ALA A 6 10.08 6.91 4.72
CA ALA A 6 8.83 6.17 4.84
C ALA A 6 7.66 7.12 5.18
N ASP A 7 7.91 8.13 6.01
CA ASP A 7 6.89 9.13 6.33
C ASP A 7 6.49 9.94 5.11
N ASP A 8 7.45 10.27 4.25
CA ASP A 8 7.17 11.00 3.02
C ASP A 8 6.26 10.16 2.12
N VAL A 9 6.60 8.89 1.94
CA VAL A 9 5.82 7.99 1.09
C VAL A 9 4.40 7.86 1.64
N ARG A 10 4.28 7.71 2.94
CA ARG A 10 2.98 7.62 3.59
C ARG A 10 2.15 8.87 3.30
N GLY A 11 2.76 10.03 3.43
CA GLY A 11 2.08 11.30 3.15
C GLY A 11 1.64 11.43 1.71
N PHE A 12 2.47 10.98 0.78
CA PHE A 12 2.12 11.02 -0.64
C PHE A 12 0.89 10.16 -0.91
N ILE A 13 0.86 8.97 -0.36
CA ILE A 13 -0.27 8.05 -0.56
C ILE A 13 -1.51 8.63 0.09
N ALA A 14 -1.40 9.12 1.32
CA ALA A 14 -2.53 9.66 2.05
C ALA A 14 -3.14 10.87 1.36
N ALA A 15 -2.33 11.64 0.67
CA ALA A 15 -2.83 12.84 -0.02
C ALA A 15 -3.67 12.50 -1.24
N GLY A 16 -3.42 11.36 -1.86
CA GLY A 16 -4.10 11.00 -3.10
C GLY A 16 -5.05 9.83 -3.00
N LEU A 17 -5.19 9.23 -1.83
CA LEU A 17 -6.00 8.02 -1.68
C LEU A 17 -6.66 8.03 -0.31
N ASP A 18 -7.95 7.70 -0.28
CA ASP A 18 -8.70 7.65 0.96
C ASP A 18 -8.43 6.32 1.67
N CYS A 19 -7.57 6.35 2.66
CA CYS A 19 -7.13 5.14 3.35
C CYS A 19 -7.78 5.01 4.72
N GLN A 20 -8.31 3.83 5.00
CA GLN A 20 -8.79 3.49 6.32
C GLN A 20 -7.63 3.14 7.24
N HIS A 21 -6.62 2.50 6.67
CA HIS A 21 -5.38 2.18 7.36
C HIS A 21 -4.23 2.34 6.37
N LEU A 22 -3.16 2.93 6.83
CA LEU A 22 -2.00 3.16 5.98
C LEU A 22 -0.74 3.09 6.83
N GLU A 23 0.13 2.18 6.46
CA GLU A 23 1.38 1.99 7.15
C GLU A 23 2.48 1.84 6.12
N VAL A 24 3.57 2.57 6.30
CA VAL A 24 4.73 2.47 5.40
C VAL A 24 5.96 2.27 6.24
N GLN A 25 6.74 1.28 5.87
CA GLN A 25 8.02 0.98 6.50
C GLN A 25 9.10 1.00 5.44
N GLY A 26 10.30 1.31 5.83
CA GLY A 26 11.39 1.30 4.88
C GLY A 26 12.66 1.90 5.45
N ASP A 27 13.77 1.62 4.77
CA ASP A 27 15.09 2.08 5.18
C ASP A 27 15.65 3.14 4.22
N GLY A 28 14.81 3.69 3.37
CA GLY A 28 15.22 4.66 2.36
C GLY A 28 15.58 4.03 1.02
N ARG A 29 15.85 2.75 1.00
CA ARG A 29 16.15 2.03 -0.25
C ARG A 29 15.00 1.17 -0.70
N HIS A 30 14.30 0.58 0.24
CA HIS A 30 13.13 -0.24 -0.03
C HIS A 30 12.02 0.21 0.89
N PHE A 31 10.81 0.24 0.37
CA PHE A 31 9.63 0.63 1.13
C PHE A 31 8.58 -0.47 1.02
N PHE A 32 7.89 -0.68 2.10
CA PHE A 32 6.77 -1.61 2.11
C PHE A 32 5.55 -0.90 2.69
N ALA A 33 4.48 -0.85 1.92
CA ALA A 33 3.25 -0.16 2.32
C ALA A 33 2.13 -1.16 2.52
N THR A 34 1.38 -1.00 3.59
CA THR A 34 0.11 -1.71 3.81
C THR A 34 -0.98 -0.68 3.70
N ILE A 35 -1.86 -0.84 2.72
CA ILE A 35 -2.84 0.17 2.36
C ILE A 35 -4.22 -0.46 2.38
N VAL A 36 -5.10 0.06 3.23
CA VAL A 36 -6.49 -0.40 3.31
C VAL A 36 -7.38 0.74 2.86
N SER A 37 -8.14 0.54 1.79
CA SER A 37 -8.97 1.59 1.24
C SER A 37 -10.25 1.03 0.66
N PRO A 38 -11.41 1.68 0.91
CA PRO A 38 -12.65 1.28 0.27
C PRO A 38 -12.61 1.49 -1.24
N GLN A 39 -11.70 2.33 -1.72
CA GLN A 39 -11.56 2.56 -3.15
C GLN A 39 -11.03 1.35 -3.90
N PHE A 40 -10.51 0.36 -3.18
CA PHE A 40 -10.01 -0.87 -3.80
C PHE A 40 -11.09 -1.90 -4.06
N GLU A 41 -12.30 -1.68 -3.58
CA GLU A 41 -13.38 -2.65 -3.75
C GLU A 41 -13.71 -2.83 -5.23
N GLY A 42 -13.82 -4.09 -5.64
CA GLY A 42 -14.11 -4.40 -7.02
C GLY A 42 -12.91 -4.33 -7.95
N LEU A 43 -11.75 -3.97 -7.43
CA LEU A 43 -10.56 -3.83 -8.26
C LEU A 43 -9.63 -5.04 -8.10
N SER A 44 -9.00 -5.42 -9.22
CA SER A 44 -7.95 -6.42 -9.19
C SER A 44 -6.72 -5.85 -8.49
N ARG A 45 -5.77 -6.74 -8.17
CA ARG A 45 -4.52 -6.29 -7.54
C ARG A 45 -3.79 -5.27 -8.42
N VAL A 46 -3.74 -5.54 -9.72
CA VAL A 46 -3.07 -4.62 -10.64
C VAL A 46 -3.74 -3.27 -10.64
N ALA A 47 -5.08 -3.25 -10.67
CA ALA A 47 -5.82 -1.99 -10.68
C ALA A 47 -5.60 -1.22 -9.38
N ARG A 48 -5.52 -1.94 -8.25
CA ARG A 48 -5.25 -1.31 -6.95
C ARG A 48 -3.88 -0.67 -6.94
N HIS A 49 -2.88 -1.37 -7.45
CA HIS A 49 -1.52 -0.84 -7.51
C HIS A 49 -1.46 0.40 -8.40
N GLN A 50 -2.20 0.41 -9.49
CA GLN A 50 -2.27 1.57 -10.36
C GLN A 50 -2.88 2.78 -9.66
N GLN A 51 -3.87 2.55 -8.79
CA GLN A 51 -4.44 3.62 -7.99
C GLN A 51 -3.39 4.24 -7.07
N VAL A 52 -2.56 3.40 -6.47
CA VAL A 52 -1.51 3.88 -5.58
C VAL A 52 -0.46 4.65 -6.37
N TYR A 53 -0.05 4.13 -7.52
CA TYR A 53 0.91 4.84 -8.37
C TYR A 53 0.38 6.20 -8.79
N LYS A 54 -0.91 6.27 -9.08
CA LYS A 54 -1.55 7.51 -9.45
C LYS A 54 -1.51 8.52 -8.29
N ALA A 55 -1.73 8.02 -7.07
CA ALA A 55 -1.67 8.87 -5.88
C ALA A 55 -0.25 9.41 -5.67
N LEU A 56 0.76 8.59 -5.95
CA LEU A 56 2.15 9.00 -5.80
C LEU A 56 2.56 10.01 -6.86
N GLY A 57 1.99 9.92 -8.05
CA GLY A 57 2.36 10.81 -9.14
C GLY A 57 3.83 10.67 -9.50
N ASP A 58 4.50 11.80 -9.63
CA ASP A 58 5.92 11.82 -9.99
C ASP A 58 6.84 11.81 -8.78
N ARG A 59 6.27 11.82 -7.58
CA ARG A 59 7.07 12.01 -6.35
C ARG A 59 8.04 10.88 -6.09
N MET A 60 7.75 9.69 -6.64
CA MET A 60 8.62 8.55 -6.46
C MET A 60 9.06 7.96 -7.80
N ARG A 61 9.16 8.81 -8.81
CA ARG A 61 9.46 8.32 -10.16
C ARG A 61 10.70 7.45 -10.19
N GLU A 62 11.76 7.88 -9.50
CA GLU A 62 13.02 7.15 -9.51
C GLU A 62 13.07 6.01 -8.51
N GLN A 63 12.23 6.07 -7.48
CA GLN A 63 12.23 5.06 -6.43
C GLN A 63 11.03 4.12 -6.50
N ILE A 64 10.20 4.25 -7.53
CA ILE A 64 8.94 3.51 -7.57
C ILE A 64 9.16 1.99 -7.57
N HIS A 65 10.24 1.53 -8.17
CA HIS A 65 10.54 0.11 -8.21
C HIS A 65 10.96 -0.44 -6.84
N ALA A 66 11.27 0.46 -5.90
CA ALA A 66 11.65 0.06 -4.56
C ALA A 66 10.44 -0.04 -3.62
N LEU A 67 9.24 0.25 -4.13
CA LEU A 67 8.01 0.20 -3.32
C LEU A 67 7.30 -1.13 -3.54
N SER A 68 7.16 -1.88 -2.45
CA SER A 68 6.29 -3.04 -2.40
C SER A 68 5.04 -2.66 -1.63
N MET A 69 3.90 -3.22 -2.01
CA MET A 69 2.67 -2.83 -1.34
C MET A 69 1.72 -4.00 -1.20
N LYS A 70 0.95 -3.94 -0.14
CA LYS A 70 -0.16 -4.84 0.12
C LYS A 70 -1.41 -3.98 0.13
N THR A 71 -2.34 -4.27 -0.78
CA THR A 71 -3.54 -3.47 -0.94
C THR A 71 -4.76 -4.30 -0.53
N LEU A 72 -5.55 -3.75 0.37
CA LEU A 72 -6.69 -4.46 0.96
C LEU A 72 -7.92 -3.57 0.95
N THR A 73 -9.08 -4.21 0.81
CA THR A 73 -10.33 -3.52 1.11
C THR A 73 -10.57 -3.57 2.61
N PRO A 74 -11.45 -2.70 3.15
CA PRO A 74 -11.82 -2.79 4.56
C PRO A 74 -12.34 -4.16 4.95
N ALA A 75 -13.10 -4.80 4.06
CA ALA A 75 -13.62 -6.14 4.33
C ALA A 75 -12.50 -7.17 4.44
N GLU A 76 -11.54 -7.10 3.54
CA GLU A 76 -10.39 -8.01 3.58
C GLU A 76 -9.56 -7.79 4.84
N TRP A 77 -9.38 -6.55 5.23
CA TRP A 77 -8.66 -6.20 6.44
C TRP A 77 -9.38 -6.71 7.68
N GLY A 78 -10.70 -6.46 7.73
CA GLY A 78 -11.53 -6.88 8.85
C GLY A 78 -11.72 -8.39 8.91
N ALA A 79 -11.61 -9.08 7.78
CA ALA A 79 -11.72 -10.52 7.74
C ALA A 79 -10.47 -11.23 8.25
N GLY A 80 -9.49 -10.47 8.72
CA GLY A 80 -8.31 -11.07 9.29
C GLY A 80 -7.18 -11.31 8.31
N ALA A 81 -7.22 -10.64 7.17
CA ALA A 81 -6.13 -10.76 6.21
C ALA A 81 -4.81 -10.39 6.86
N ALA A 82 -4.85 -9.46 7.80
CA ALA A 82 -3.66 -9.05 8.51
C ALA A 82 -3.22 -10.09 9.53
N ALA A 83 -4.18 -10.83 10.05
CA ALA A 83 -3.89 -11.86 11.04
C ALA A 83 -3.50 -13.18 10.38
N ALA A 84 -3.84 -13.35 9.13
CA ALA A 84 -3.59 -14.60 8.44
C ALA A 84 -2.11 -14.68 8.09
N PRO A 85 -1.42 -15.44 8.71
CA PRO A 85 -0.07 -15.67 8.26
C PRO A 85 -0.04 -16.92 7.46
N ALA A 86 -0.84 -17.04 7.70
CA ALA A 86 -1.12 -17.85 7.32
C ALA A 86 -1.49 -18.77 6.69
N THR A 87 -1.73 -18.61 7.23
CA THR A 87 -2.14 -19.27 6.83
C THR A 87 -2.42 -19.97 6.23
N HIS A 88 -2.48 -20.17 6.34
CA HIS A 88 -2.94 -20.68 5.84
C HIS A 88 -3.46 -21.25 5.39
N HIS A 89 -3.50 -21.47 5.55
CA HIS A 89 -4.23 -21.96 5.20
C HIS A 89 -4.97 -22.36 4.88
N SER A 90 -5.06 -22.62 5.08
CA SER A 90 -5.85 -22.95 4.79
C SER A 90 -6.53 -23.38 4.52
N HIS A 91 -6.81 -23.54 4.57
CA HIS A 91 -7.54 -23.84 4.32
C HIS A 91 -8.20 -24.01 3.94
N HIS A 92 -8.26 -24.21 3.92
CA HIS A 92 -9.00 -24.23 3.72
C HIS A 92 -9.27 -24.46 3.46
#